data_441f46955d2cc547b4d7827b836a66ab
#
_entry.id   441f46955d2cc547b4d7827b836a66ab
#
_cell.length_a   1.000
_cell.length_b   1.000
_cell.length_c   1.000
_cell.angle_alpha   90.00
_cell.angle_beta   90.00
_cell.angle_gamma   90.00
#
_symmetry.space_group_name_H-M   'P 1'
#
loop_
_entity.id
_entity.type
_entity.pdbx_description
1 polymer ?
#
loop_
_entity_poly.entity_id
_entity_poly.type
_entity_poly.pdbx_seq_one_letter_code
_entity_poly.pdbx_strand_id
1 'polypeptide(L)'
;MPNTMPDVSNSLTRTASFQLVWLGIAATLGFALLMVLLSWASALTGSGSSTLTAIDAESGTLTLQLSTEPPQLDSTRATDSVSIMILGHVMEGLLRFDANNQLVPGVAERWEIREDGATFWLREDARWSDGLPVTAHDFSFAWHTALAPETASEY
;
A
#
# COMPACT_ATOMS: atom_id res chain seq x y z
N MET A 1 62.28 22.04 -60.06
CA MET A 1 62.12 21.97 -58.58
C MET A 1 60.63 22.01 -58.30
N PRO A 2 59.95 20.91 -57.84
CA PRO A 2 58.54 20.93 -57.47
C PRO A 2 58.41 21.43 -56.04
N ASN A 3 57.70 22.53 -55.90
CA ASN A 3 57.36 23.12 -54.61
C ASN A 3 56.18 22.35 -54.01
N THR A 4 56.44 21.45 -53.07
CA THR A 4 55.40 20.74 -52.35
C THR A 4 54.90 21.63 -51.21
N MET A 5 53.72 22.25 -51.42
CA MET A 5 53.01 22.88 -50.30
C MET A 5 52.62 21.85 -49.25
N PRO A 6 52.83 22.12 -47.98
CA PRO A 6 52.39 21.20 -46.92
C PRO A 6 50.86 21.11 -46.89
N ASP A 7 50.35 19.88 -46.79
CA ASP A 7 48.92 19.58 -46.76
C ASP A 7 48.29 20.04 -45.41
N VAL A 8 47.80 21.27 -45.40
CA VAL A 8 47.17 21.95 -44.26
C VAL A 8 45.81 21.29 -43.90
N SER A 9 45.24 20.54 -44.83
CA SER A 9 43.90 19.92 -44.63
C SER A 9 43.96 18.76 -43.61
N ASN A 10 45.07 18.02 -43.59
CA ASN A 10 45.24 16.88 -42.68
C ASN A 10 45.51 17.26 -41.21
N SER A 11 46.01 18.49 -40.97
CA SER A 11 46.29 18.94 -39.59
C SER A 11 45.03 19.45 -38.90
N LEU A 12 44.12 20.11 -39.65
CA LEU A 12 42.87 20.64 -39.13
C LEU A 12 41.84 19.52 -38.77
N THR A 13 41.79 18.47 -39.57
CA THR A 13 40.90 17.33 -39.30
C THR A 13 41.37 16.51 -38.10
N ARG A 14 42.65 16.36 -37.85
CA ARG A 14 43.21 15.67 -36.67
C ARG A 14 42.95 16.41 -35.38
N THR A 15 43.05 17.73 -35.36
CA THR A 15 42.77 18.52 -34.16
C THR A 15 41.29 18.57 -33.84
N ALA A 16 40.38 18.64 -34.81
CA ALA A 16 38.94 18.63 -34.66
C ALA A 16 38.48 17.27 -34.14
N SER A 17 38.98 16.15 -34.65
CA SER A 17 38.60 14.81 -34.16
C SER A 17 39.10 14.57 -32.74
N PHE A 18 40.27 15.07 -32.37
CA PHE A 18 40.80 14.95 -31.01
C PHE A 18 39.95 15.77 -30.01
N GLN A 19 39.52 16.95 -30.38
CA GLN A 19 38.62 17.78 -29.55
C GLN A 19 37.23 17.13 -29.35
N LEU A 20 36.68 16.53 -30.41
CA LEU A 20 35.39 15.82 -30.31
C LEU A 20 35.48 14.57 -29.39
N VAL A 21 36.58 13.84 -29.44
CA VAL A 21 36.80 12.69 -28.53
C VAL A 21 36.89 13.16 -27.07
N TRP A 22 37.64 14.23 -26.80
CA TRP A 22 37.74 14.79 -25.44
C TRP A 22 36.44 15.34 -24.93
N LEU A 23 35.63 15.98 -25.77
CA LEU A 23 34.27 16.43 -25.42
C LEU A 23 33.35 15.24 -25.10
N GLY A 24 33.46 14.15 -25.85
CA GLY A 24 32.71 12.92 -25.59
C GLY A 24 33.08 12.30 -24.22
N ILE A 25 34.40 12.20 -23.93
CA ILE A 25 34.89 11.68 -22.66
C ILE A 25 34.44 12.59 -21.50
N ALA A 26 34.53 13.90 -21.63
CA ALA A 26 34.13 14.85 -20.61
C ALA A 26 32.60 14.77 -20.34
N ALA A 27 31.80 14.61 -21.39
CA ALA A 27 30.35 14.46 -21.28
C ALA A 27 29.97 13.15 -20.57
N THR A 28 30.63 12.03 -20.89
CA THR A 28 30.37 10.73 -20.23
C THR A 28 30.79 10.73 -18.77
N LEU A 29 31.93 11.32 -18.44
CA LEU A 29 32.39 11.47 -17.07
C LEU A 29 31.48 12.41 -16.27
N GLY A 30 31.01 13.51 -16.85
CA GLY A 30 30.05 14.42 -16.24
C GLY A 30 28.70 13.74 -15.96
N PHE A 31 28.23 12.93 -16.90
CA PHE A 31 26.99 12.18 -16.72
C PHE A 31 27.14 11.10 -15.64
N ALA A 32 28.26 10.37 -15.62
CA ALA A 32 28.55 9.37 -14.58
C ALA A 32 28.63 10.02 -13.19
N LEU A 33 29.29 11.18 -13.08
CA LEU A 33 29.36 11.94 -11.83
C LEU A 33 27.96 12.40 -11.36
N LEU A 34 27.13 12.89 -12.30
CA LEU A 34 25.77 13.28 -12.01
C LEU A 34 24.93 12.11 -11.48
N MET A 35 25.04 10.93 -12.10
CA MET A 35 24.34 9.72 -11.65
C MET A 35 24.80 9.28 -10.25
N VAL A 36 26.09 9.38 -9.95
CA VAL A 36 26.62 9.10 -8.60
C VAL A 36 26.10 10.12 -7.59
N LEU A 37 26.07 11.40 -7.93
CA LEU A 37 25.53 12.45 -7.06
C LEU A 37 24.03 12.29 -6.82
N LEU A 38 23.26 11.94 -7.84
CA LEU A 38 21.83 11.64 -7.70
C LEU A 38 21.59 10.40 -6.85
N SER A 39 22.41 9.37 -7.02
CA SER A 39 22.36 8.17 -6.18
C SER A 39 22.68 8.49 -4.71
N TRP A 40 23.68 9.34 -4.47
CA TRP A 40 24.04 9.82 -3.13
C TRP A 40 22.94 10.71 -2.52
N ALA A 41 22.39 11.62 -3.29
CA ALA A 41 21.28 12.46 -2.85
C ALA A 41 20.04 11.61 -2.50
N SER A 42 19.74 10.58 -3.30
CA SER A 42 18.68 9.62 -3.02
C SER A 42 18.93 8.83 -1.73
N ALA A 43 20.20 8.47 -1.45
CA ALA A 43 20.57 7.80 -0.21
C ALA A 43 20.48 8.73 1.03
N LEU A 44 20.79 10.03 0.86
CA LEU A 44 20.72 11.04 1.93
C LEU A 44 19.27 11.51 2.19
N THR A 45 18.43 11.55 1.17
CA THR A 45 17.00 11.88 1.34
C THR A 45 16.21 10.70 1.87
N GLY A 46 16.92 9.57 2.17
CA GLY A 46 16.31 8.37 2.68
C GLY A 46 14.96 8.17 2.01
N SER A 47 14.90 7.39 0.95
CA SER A 47 13.67 6.72 0.63
C SER A 47 13.40 5.74 1.77
N GLY A 48 13.14 6.31 2.96
CA GLY A 48 12.30 5.61 3.89
C GLY A 48 11.02 5.39 3.11
N SER A 49 10.84 4.21 2.55
CA SER A 49 9.55 3.60 2.56
C SER A 49 9.14 3.74 4.00
N SER A 50 8.43 4.82 4.30
CA SER A 50 7.71 4.97 5.54
C SER A 50 6.88 3.71 5.56
N THR A 51 7.34 2.72 6.29
CA THR A 51 6.52 1.57 6.61
C THR A 51 5.38 2.24 7.34
N LEU A 52 4.25 2.41 6.64
CA LEU A 52 3.04 3.05 7.18
C LEU A 52 2.50 2.25 8.38
N THR A 53 3.21 1.18 8.70
CA THR A 53 2.87 0.23 9.74
C THR A 53 4.14 -0.12 10.51
N ALA A 54 4.16 0.13 11.81
CA ALA A 54 5.20 -0.32 12.74
C ALA A 54 4.63 -1.41 13.65
N ILE A 55 5.27 -2.57 13.64
CA ILE A 55 4.92 -3.69 14.54
C ILE A 55 5.96 -3.73 15.64
N ASP A 56 5.53 -3.53 16.87
CA ASP A 56 6.33 -3.78 18.07
C ASP A 56 5.91 -5.13 18.67
N ALA A 57 6.71 -6.13 18.39
CA ALA A 57 6.44 -7.50 18.85
C ALA A 57 6.60 -7.68 20.36
N GLU A 58 7.42 -6.82 21.04
CA GLU A 58 7.62 -6.92 22.49
C GLU A 58 6.40 -6.39 23.26
N SER A 59 5.83 -5.29 22.81
CA SER A 59 4.62 -4.74 23.43
C SER A 59 3.31 -5.28 22.84
N GLY A 60 3.37 -6.05 21.75
CA GLY A 60 2.20 -6.52 21.02
C GLY A 60 1.42 -5.37 20.36
N THR A 61 2.10 -4.26 20.06
CA THR A 61 1.47 -3.06 19.53
C THR A 61 1.64 -2.97 18.02
N LEU A 62 0.56 -2.66 17.32
CA LEU A 62 0.54 -2.34 15.91
C LEU A 62 0.20 -0.85 15.73
N THR A 63 1.12 -0.09 15.14
CA THR A 63 0.90 1.33 14.81
C THR A 63 0.61 1.45 13.31
N LEU A 64 -0.55 1.98 12.98
CA LEU A 64 -0.96 2.30 11.62
C LEU A 64 -0.97 3.81 11.43
N GLN A 65 -0.38 4.27 10.32
CA GLN A 65 -0.49 5.66 9.93
C GLN A 65 -1.74 5.86 9.08
N LEU A 66 -2.59 6.78 9.49
CA LEU A 66 -3.75 7.19 8.72
C LEU A 66 -3.41 8.39 7.83
N SER A 67 -3.92 8.41 6.62
CA SER A 67 -3.76 9.54 5.68
C SER A 67 -4.62 10.75 6.07
N THR A 68 -5.71 10.51 6.77
CA THR A 68 -6.65 11.53 7.26
C THR A 68 -7.44 10.98 8.45
N GLU A 69 -8.10 11.84 9.19
CA GLU A 69 -9.08 11.42 10.21
C GLU A 69 -10.25 10.69 9.56
N PRO A 70 -10.73 9.58 10.16
CA PRO A 70 -11.94 8.91 9.70
C PRO A 70 -13.16 9.80 9.91
N PRO A 71 -13.99 10.04 8.90
CA PRO A 71 -15.19 10.87 9.05
C PRO A 71 -16.17 10.30 10.07
N GLN A 72 -16.26 8.97 10.14
CA GLN A 72 -17.10 8.26 11.10
C GLN A 72 -16.65 6.80 11.23
N LEU A 73 -17.00 6.18 12.37
CA LEU A 73 -16.69 4.77 12.65
C LEU A 73 -17.98 3.96 12.87
N ASP A 74 -19.07 4.37 12.24
CA ASP A 74 -20.31 3.60 12.18
C ASP A 74 -20.26 2.65 10.98
N SER A 75 -20.22 1.33 11.24
CA SER A 75 -20.10 0.30 10.20
C SER A 75 -21.31 0.25 9.24
N THR A 76 -22.45 0.83 9.62
CA THR A 76 -23.64 0.88 8.77
C THR A 76 -23.66 2.07 7.81
N ARG A 77 -22.73 3.01 7.98
CA ARG A 77 -22.68 4.29 7.24
C ARG A 77 -21.31 4.62 6.64
N ALA A 78 -20.23 3.94 7.08
CA ALA A 78 -18.88 4.24 6.63
C ALA A 78 -18.69 3.81 5.17
N THR A 79 -18.40 4.76 4.29
CA THR A 79 -18.17 4.52 2.85
C THR A 79 -16.76 4.88 2.40
N ASP A 80 -16.00 5.59 3.25
CA ASP A 80 -14.65 5.99 2.95
C ASP A 80 -13.61 4.91 3.33
N SER A 81 -12.50 4.88 2.59
CA SER A 81 -11.47 3.85 2.73
C SER A 81 -10.76 3.85 4.09
N VAL A 82 -10.67 5.01 4.76
CA VAL A 82 -9.97 5.13 6.06
C VAL A 82 -10.84 4.53 7.15
N SER A 83 -12.13 4.90 7.20
CA SER A 83 -13.09 4.32 8.13
C SER A 83 -13.23 2.80 7.95
N ILE A 84 -13.37 2.33 6.70
CA ILE A 84 -13.46 0.90 6.37
C ILE A 84 -12.20 0.15 6.81
N MET A 85 -11.01 0.73 6.59
CA MET A 85 -9.75 0.13 7.03
C MET A 85 -9.73 -0.03 8.56
N ILE A 86 -10.10 0.99 9.32
CA ILE A 86 -10.12 0.93 10.80
C ILE A 86 -11.15 -0.10 11.26
N LEU A 87 -12.37 -0.04 10.72
CA LEU A 87 -13.44 -0.99 11.07
C LEU A 87 -13.02 -2.43 10.79
N GLY A 88 -12.33 -2.68 9.66
CA GLY A 88 -11.80 -3.99 9.31
C GLY A 88 -10.72 -4.53 10.27
N HIS A 89 -10.07 -3.66 11.06
CA HIS A 89 -9.10 -4.06 12.07
C HIS A 89 -9.69 -4.23 13.47
N VAL A 90 -10.78 -3.54 13.78
CA VAL A 90 -11.40 -3.57 15.13
C VAL A 90 -12.65 -4.44 15.21
N MET A 91 -13.23 -4.79 14.06
CA MET A 91 -14.42 -5.64 13.98
C MET A 91 -14.08 -6.96 13.28
N GLU A 92 -14.70 -8.04 13.74
CA GLU A 92 -14.61 -9.34 13.09
C GLU A 92 -15.98 -9.72 12.52
N GLY A 93 -16.01 -10.11 11.23
CA GLY A 93 -17.23 -10.59 10.59
C GLY A 93 -17.52 -12.06 10.88
N LEU A 94 -18.67 -12.57 10.40
CA LEU A 94 -18.99 -14.00 10.45
C LEU A 94 -17.88 -14.84 9.80
N LEU A 95 -17.40 -14.39 8.64
CA LEU A 95 -16.32 -14.99 7.87
C LEU A 95 -15.27 -13.91 7.55
N ARG A 96 -14.06 -14.34 7.23
CA ARG A 96 -12.97 -13.47 6.79
C ARG A 96 -12.24 -14.07 5.60
N PHE A 97 -11.46 -13.27 4.90
CA PHE A 97 -10.54 -13.76 3.87
C PHE A 97 -9.14 -13.97 4.45
N ASP A 98 -8.51 -15.05 4.08
CA ASP A 98 -7.10 -15.30 4.38
C ASP A 98 -6.16 -14.59 3.37
N ALA A 99 -4.85 -14.77 3.54
CA ALA A 99 -3.83 -14.20 2.66
C ALA A 99 -3.91 -14.71 1.20
N ASN A 100 -4.59 -15.82 0.96
CA ASN A 100 -4.80 -16.41 -0.37
C ASN A 100 -6.18 -16.04 -0.94
N ASN A 101 -6.87 -15.10 -0.31
CA ASN A 101 -8.22 -14.68 -0.68
C ASN A 101 -9.26 -15.81 -0.62
N GLN A 102 -9.08 -16.75 0.34
CA GLN A 102 -10.03 -17.82 0.59
C GLN A 102 -10.90 -17.48 1.81
N LEU A 103 -12.19 -17.80 1.74
CA LEU A 103 -13.09 -17.65 2.87
C LEU A 103 -12.72 -18.65 3.97
N VAL A 104 -12.51 -18.11 5.15
CA VAL A 104 -12.16 -18.87 6.37
C VAL A 104 -13.05 -18.44 7.52
N PRO A 105 -13.15 -19.25 8.59
CA PRO A 105 -13.89 -18.90 9.79
C PRO A 105 -13.47 -17.54 10.37
N GLY A 106 -14.47 -16.76 10.81
CA GLY A 106 -14.35 -15.59 11.65
C GLY A 106 -15.06 -15.82 12.96
N VAL A 107 -16.09 -15.02 13.28
CA VAL A 107 -16.98 -15.28 14.43
C VAL A 107 -17.79 -16.57 14.23
N ALA A 108 -18.11 -16.94 13.00
CA ALA A 108 -18.68 -18.25 12.70
C ALA A 108 -17.56 -19.29 12.54
N GLU A 109 -17.62 -20.37 13.30
CA GLU A 109 -16.71 -21.51 13.15
C GLU A 109 -17.06 -22.40 11.96
N ARG A 110 -18.34 -22.39 11.53
CA ARG A 110 -18.88 -23.20 10.45
C ARG A 110 -20.04 -22.49 9.78
N TRP A 111 -20.24 -22.72 8.50
CA TRP A 111 -21.38 -22.19 7.75
C TRP A 111 -21.85 -23.18 6.69
N GLU A 112 -23.08 -23.01 6.26
CA GLU A 112 -23.71 -23.77 5.18
C GLU A 112 -24.52 -22.78 4.32
N ILE A 113 -24.25 -22.76 3.01
CA ILE A 113 -24.97 -21.92 2.06
C ILE A 113 -25.89 -22.83 1.25
N ARG A 114 -27.16 -22.45 1.16
CA ARG A 114 -28.19 -23.12 0.36
C ARG A 114 -28.80 -22.12 -0.61
N GLU A 115 -29.62 -22.62 -1.51
CA GLU A 115 -30.25 -21.81 -2.56
C GLU A 115 -31.18 -20.73 -1.97
N ASP A 116 -31.83 -21.02 -0.85
CA ASP A 116 -32.79 -20.19 -0.14
C ASP A 116 -32.24 -19.46 1.09
N GLY A 117 -30.95 -19.63 1.42
CA GLY A 117 -30.38 -18.98 2.60
C GLY A 117 -29.01 -19.50 3.01
N ALA A 118 -28.53 -18.99 4.14
CA ALA A 118 -27.31 -19.43 4.77
C ALA A 118 -27.51 -19.64 6.26
N THR A 119 -26.81 -20.62 6.82
CA THR A 119 -26.78 -20.90 8.25
C THR A 119 -25.36 -20.75 8.75
N PHE A 120 -25.18 -20.02 9.83
CA PHE A 120 -23.88 -19.83 10.49
C PHE A 120 -23.93 -20.34 11.93
N TRP A 121 -22.90 -21.05 12.34
CA TRP A 121 -22.72 -21.50 13.72
C TRP A 121 -21.61 -20.68 14.33
N LEU A 122 -21.95 -19.89 15.35
CA LEU A 122 -20.99 -19.01 16.02
C LEU A 122 -20.13 -19.82 16.97
N ARG A 123 -18.83 -19.46 17.06
CA ARG A 123 -17.92 -20.06 18.03
C ARG A 123 -18.32 -19.64 19.46
N GLU A 124 -18.20 -20.53 20.41
CA GLU A 124 -18.65 -20.30 21.81
C GLU A 124 -17.79 -19.26 22.55
N ASP A 125 -16.55 -19.07 22.13
CA ASP A 125 -15.58 -18.15 22.74
C ASP A 125 -15.64 -16.73 22.16
N ALA A 126 -16.51 -16.45 21.19
CA ALA A 126 -16.66 -15.12 20.62
C ALA A 126 -17.13 -14.12 21.67
N ARG A 127 -16.35 -13.04 21.85
CA ARG A 127 -16.60 -12.01 22.87
C ARG A 127 -16.40 -10.62 22.27
N TRP A 128 -17.20 -9.69 22.77
CA TRP A 128 -16.95 -8.26 22.60
C TRP A 128 -15.74 -7.84 23.45
N SER A 129 -15.20 -6.65 23.20
CA SER A 129 -14.05 -6.10 23.94
C SER A 129 -14.33 -5.88 25.44
N ASP A 130 -15.60 -5.78 25.84
CA ASP A 130 -16.05 -5.70 27.21
C ASP A 130 -16.24 -7.09 27.88
N GLY A 131 -16.01 -8.17 27.13
CA GLY A 131 -16.11 -9.55 27.58
C GLY A 131 -17.51 -10.18 27.45
N LEU A 132 -18.51 -9.42 27.00
CA LEU A 132 -19.85 -9.99 26.74
C LEU A 132 -19.80 -10.97 25.54
N PRO A 133 -20.64 -12.04 25.56
CA PRO A 133 -20.66 -12.97 24.43
C PRO A 133 -21.24 -12.31 23.17
N VAL A 134 -20.64 -12.59 22.01
CA VAL A 134 -21.21 -12.27 20.71
C VAL A 134 -22.28 -13.30 20.37
N THR A 135 -23.47 -12.85 19.97
CA THR A 135 -24.63 -13.67 19.72
C THR A 135 -25.22 -13.47 18.34
N ALA A 136 -26.10 -14.37 17.91
CA ALA A 136 -26.85 -14.21 16.65
C ALA A 136 -27.75 -12.95 16.65
N HIS A 137 -28.17 -12.47 17.84
CA HIS A 137 -28.93 -11.24 17.95
C HIS A 137 -28.15 -10.00 17.54
N ASP A 138 -26.82 -9.97 17.79
CA ASP A 138 -25.97 -8.86 17.40
C ASP A 138 -25.90 -8.73 15.89
N PHE A 139 -25.76 -9.84 15.18
CA PHE A 139 -25.79 -9.86 13.71
C PHE A 139 -27.16 -9.48 13.16
N SER A 140 -28.24 -10.03 13.71
CA SER A 140 -29.61 -9.69 13.32
C SER A 140 -29.87 -8.21 13.53
N PHE A 141 -29.48 -7.66 14.67
CA PHE A 141 -29.60 -6.22 14.96
C PHE A 141 -28.83 -5.38 13.94
N ALA A 142 -27.56 -5.73 13.67
CA ALA A 142 -26.74 -4.99 12.73
C ALA A 142 -27.33 -4.97 11.32
N TRP A 143 -27.84 -6.10 10.83
CA TRP A 143 -28.47 -6.17 9.51
C TRP A 143 -29.78 -5.42 9.45
N HIS A 144 -30.63 -5.52 10.47
CA HIS A 144 -31.85 -4.73 10.54
C HIS A 144 -31.57 -3.22 10.57
N THR A 145 -30.51 -2.82 11.31
CA THR A 145 -30.09 -1.43 11.35
C THR A 145 -29.58 -0.95 9.99
N ALA A 146 -28.74 -1.74 9.33
CA ALA A 146 -28.19 -1.38 8.01
C ALA A 146 -29.29 -1.28 6.93
N LEU A 147 -30.32 -2.13 7.01
CA LEU A 147 -31.43 -2.16 6.05
C LEU A 147 -32.55 -1.16 6.39
N ALA A 148 -32.54 -0.57 7.58
CA ALA A 148 -33.55 0.39 7.98
C ALA A 148 -33.45 1.68 7.16
N PRO A 149 -34.54 2.20 6.59
CA PRO A 149 -34.54 3.45 5.81
C PRO A 149 -33.99 4.65 6.59
N GLU A 150 -34.18 4.68 7.90
CA GLU A 150 -33.71 5.74 8.78
C GLU A 150 -32.20 5.78 8.92
N THR A 151 -31.52 4.65 8.73
CA THR A 151 -30.07 4.56 8.74
C THR A 151 -29.46 5.24 7.52
N ALA A 152 -30.18 5.24 6.39
CA ALA A 152 -29.70 5.76 5.11
C ALA A 152 -28.32 5.17 4.73
N SER A 153 -28.17 3.86 4.93
CA SER A 153 -26.96 3.14 4.50
C SER A 153 -26.80 3.24 3.00
N GLU A 154 -25.58 3.49 2.52
CA GLU A 154 -25.29 3.64 1.08
C GLU A 154 -24.96 2.31 0.40
N TYR A 155 -25.11 1.17 1.05
CA TYR A 155 -24.86 -0.18 0.52
C TYR A 155 -26.14 -0.79 -0.08
#